data_ff3ed3c614f4795acdfb1b706819bd5a
#
_entry.id   ff3ed3c614f4795acdfb1b706819bd5a
#
_cell.length_a   1.000
_cell.length_b   1.000
_cell.length_c   1.000
_cell.angle_alpha   90.00
_cell.angle_beta   90.00
_cell.angle_gamma   90.00
#
_symmetry.space_group_name_H-M   'P 1'
#
loop_
_entity.id
_entity.type
_entity.pdbx_description
1 polymer ?
#
loop_
_entity_poly.entity_id
_entity_poly.type
_entity_poly.pdbx_seq_one_letter_code
_entity_poly.pdbx_strand_id
1 'polypeptide(L)'
;MQKDKRIFGKVIMTLALIFFYLPIVFMIIFSFNDSKSLTAFTGFSLRWYEAMFKNHGMMESLYVTIVIALIATAVSTIVGTITAIGMAYSKKWVKRYIQQVNDLPMMNPEIVTAIGLMLLFITFQIDRGFTTLLLAHIAFCIPYVMLSIMPKLRSLDPNLADAAMDLGASPWQALTKVIVPQIMPGIVSGALIAFTMSFDDFIISYFSTGQGVKNLSIMVYTMSKRVNPSINAISTLVVLFITIGLVLMNILPFLRKKMVKKEEVNMGELLPKKKWPKIVGAVAIVALVIGLFGWGRQAGSKPYAGQTLHIYMPGEYVGENFISDFEEETGAKVVMDTFDSNEQMYIKVANKDRYDILIPSDYMIQRLIQEDLLQPLDPSRIQDSMDLLDSSVLDLAYDPHNAYSVPYFWGNVGIVYDKNKVPLSDLEKEGFNIFLDPKYKGDLYLYDSERDSFMMALKALNYSMNTSDPEEINAAYNWLLRCVQEMDPEIVTDEIIDNMAQGRKALGLIYSGDAAYVMSENENIGYYLPTSGTNLWTDAMVIPKNAENVDLAYAFINYTCQYEAAYDNSSYVGYTSPNKEVEDELAETDFEGINAYVPRTGYKNDEVFEYNADTRKMIADMFAKVKIAASNAN
;
A
#
# COMPACT_ATOMS: atom_id res chain seq x y z
N MET A 1 30.27 20.40 -39.05
CA MET A 1 28.84 20.03 -39.10
C MET A 1 28.52 18.58 -38.74
N GLN A 2 29.14 17.52 -39.30
CA GLN A 2 28.83 16.13 -38.88
C GLN A 2 29.35 15.76 -37.49
N LYS A 3 30.51 16.33 -37.06
CA LYS A 3 31.10 16.10 -35.76
C LYS A 3 30.27 16.77 -34.64
N ASP A 4 29.77 17.96 -34.89
CA ASP A 4 28.94 18.70 -33.94
C ASP A 4 27.57 18.05 -33.73
N LYS A 5 26.94 17.52 -34.78
CA LYS A 5 25.69 16.73 -34.67
C LYS A 5 25.89 15.44 -33.86
N ARG A 6 27.07 14.80 -33.92
CA ARG A 6 27.38 13.63 -33.10
C ARG A 6 27.59 13.98 -31.63
N ILE A 7 28.21 15.12 -31.34
CA ILE A 7 28.41 15.61 -29.97
C ILE A 7 27.06 15.99 -29.39
N PHE A 8 26.23 16.76 -30.11
CA PHE A 8 24.88 17.14 -29.69
C PHE A 8 24.00 15.91 -29.42
N GLY A 9 24.01 14.88 -30.30
CA GLY A 9 23.29 13.63 -30.06
C GLY A 9 23.76 12.86 -28.82
N LYS A 10 25.09 12.85 -28.54
CA LYS A 10 25.60 12.24 -27.32
C LYS A 10 25.18 13.00 -26.05
N VAL A 11 25.20 14.33 -26.09
CA VAL A 11 24.77 15.17 -24.95
C VAL A 11 23.28 14.93 -24.65
N ILE A 12 22.40 14.95 -25.66
CA ILE A 12 20.97 14.67 -25.46
C ILE A 12 20.77 13.26 -24.89
N MET A 13 21.45 12.27 -25.46
CA MET A 13 21.34 10.89 -24.96
C MET A 13 21.82 10.75 -23.52
N THR A 14 22.92 11.42 -23.15
CA THR A 14 23.42 11.42 -21.77
C THR A 14 22.44 12.12 -20.82
N LEU A 15 21.90 13.27 -21.21
CA LEU A 15 20.88 13.98 -20.40
C LEU A 15 19.62 13.14 -20.23
N ALA A 16 19.15 12.48 -21.29
CA ALA A 16 18.00 11.58 -21.21
C ALA A 16 18.28 10.40 -20.27
N LEU A 17 19.46 9.77 -20.36
CA LEU A 17 19.85 8.71 -19.44
C LEU A 17 19.90 9.19 -17.99
N ILE A 18 20.52 10.34 -17.74
CA ILE A 18 20.54 10.93 -16.39
C ILE A 18 19.10 11.16 -15.90
N PHE A 19 18.25 11.77 -16.70
CA PHE A 19 16.88 12.06 -16.33
C PHE A 19 16.07 10.77 -15.95
N PHE A 20 16.22 9.69 -16.72
CA PHE A 20 15.52 8.45 -16.44
C PHE A 20 16.08 7.66 -15.25
N TYR A 21 17.42 7.69 -15.03
CA TYR A 21 18.05 6.90 -13.99
C TYR A 21 18.29 7.65 -12.69
N LEU A 22 18.26 8.99 -12.70
CA LEU A 22 18.48 9.80 -11.51
C LEU A 22 17.53 9.46 -10.35
N PRO A 23 16.20 9.28 -10.55
CA PRO A 23 15.31 8.88 -9.46
C PRO A 23 15.69 7.52 -8.84
N ILE A 24 16.11 6.56 -9.67
CA ILE A 24 16.55 5.25 -9.20
C ILE A 24 17.85 5.36 -8.36
N VAL A 25 18.80 6.16 -8.83
CA VAL A 25 20.04 6.41 -8.09
C VAL A 25 19.76 7.10 -6.76
N PHE A 26 18.83 8.07 -6.76
CA PHE A 26 18.40 8.76 -5.55
C PHE A 26 17.78 7.78 -4.54
N MET A 27 16.85 6.96 -4.97
CA MET A 27 16.23 5.90 -4.16
C MET A 27 17.29 4.95 -3.57
N ILE A 28 18.28 4.52 -4.38
CA ILE A 28 19.37 3.66 -3.91
C ILE A 28 20.21 4.37 -2.84
N ILE A 29 20.53 5.66 -3.00
CA ILE A 29 21.30 6.42 -2.01
C ILE A 29 20.52 6.53 -0.70
N PHE A 30 19.24 6.90 -0.78
CA PHE A 30 18.39 7.09 0.39
C PHE A 30 17.99 5.77 1.09
N SER A 31 18.15 4.61 0.44
CA SER A 31 18.01 3.31 1.11
C SER A 31 19.09 3.06 2.18
N PHE A 32 20.17 3.83 2.15
CA PHE A 32 21.26 3.78 3.13
C PHE A 32 21.23 4.98 4.10
N ASN A 33 20.20 5.83 4.06
CA ASN A 33 20.09 6.97 4.97
C ASN A 33 19.82 6.50 6.40
N ASP A 34 20.38 7.17 7.40
CA ASP A 34 20.16 6.81 8.80
C ASP A 34 18.82 7.33 9.34
N SER A 35 18.34 8.48 8.90
CA SER A 35 17.05 9.04 9.29
C SER A 35 15.90 8.59 8.37
N LYS A 36 14.65 8.81 8.82
CA LYS A 36 13.43 8.61 8.01
C LYS A 36 13.30 9.64 6.87
N SER A 37 14.07 10.73 6.89
CA SER A 37 13.97 11.81 5.91
C SER A 37 14.30 11.32 4.49
N LEU A 38 13.42 11.64 3.53
CA LEU A 38 13.67 11.42 2.10
C LEU A 38 14.37 12.60 1.41
N THR A 39 14.60 13.70 2.11
CA THR A 39 15.14 14.93 1.55
C THR A 39 16.52 15.29 2.10
N ALA A 40 16.87 14.86 3.31
CA ALA A 40 18.14 15.09 3.95
C ALA A 40 18.88 13.78 4.20
N PHE A 41 20.10 13.65 3.68
CA PHE A 41 20.97 12.52 3.96
C PHE A 41 21.78 12.79 5.24
N THR A 42 21.46 12.08 6.32
CA THR A 42 22.03 12.32 7.65
C THR A 42 23.23 11.42 7.99
N GLY A 43 23.33 10.25 7.34
CA GLY A 43 24.42 9.31 7.57
C GLY A 43 24.20 8.00 6.83
N PHE A 44 25.24 7.13 6.82
CA PHE A 44 25.13 5.81 6.22
C PHE A 44 24.72 4.77 7.26
N SER A 45 23.63 4.05 6.99
CA SER A 45 23.12 2.97 7.84
C SER A 45 22.54 1.82 7.01
N LEU A 46 22.50 0.63 7.57
CA LEU A 46 21.81 -0.55 7.00
C LEU A 46 20.50 -0.88 7.72
N ARG A 47 20.05 -0.02 8.64
CA ARG A 47 18.88 -0.25 9.49
C ARG A 47 17.63 -0.58 8.69
N TRP A 48 17.40 0.08 7.55
CA TRP A 48 16.21 -0.15 6.72
C TRP A 48 16.21 -1.50 6.01
N TYR A 49 17.39 -2.06 5.74
CA TYR A 49 17.51 -3.43 5.24
C TYR A 49 17.21 -4.44 6.34
N GLU A 50 17.65 -4.19 7.55
CA GLU A 50 17.33 -5.02 8.72
C GLU A 50 15.84 -4.98 9.02
N ALA A 51 15.24 -3.79 9.09
CA ALA A 51 13.82 -3.56 9.26
C ALA A 51 12.98 -4.26 8.17
N MET A 52 13.38 -4.10 6.90
CA MET A 52 12.74 -4.78 5.78
C MET A 52 12.72 -6.31 5.94
N PHE A 53 13.84 -6.93 6.34
CA PHE A 53 13.91 -8.38 6.53
C PHE A 53 13.11 -8.87 7.75
N LYS A 54 12.95 -8.04 8.77
CA LYS A 54 12.11 -8.33 9.93
C LYS A 54 10.62 -8.16 9.62
N ASN A 55 10.27 -7.29 8.67
CA ASN A 55 8.88 -7.05 8.29
C ASN A 55 8.29 -8.24 7.52
N HIS A 56 7.53 -9.07 8.23
CA HIS A 56 6.91 -10.28 7.68
C HIS A 56 5.97 -9.98 6.50
N GLY A 57 5.16 -8.91 6.58
CA GLY A 57 4.23 -8.52 5.51
C GLY A 57 4.94 -8.15 4.22
N MET A 58 6.08 -7.45 4.31
CA MET A 58 6.91 -7.08 3.16
C MET A 58 7.56 -8.32 2.54
N MET A 59 8.09 -9.22 3.35
CA MET A 59 8.71 -10.46 2.88
C MET A 59 7.68 -11.42 2.27
N GLU A 60 6.48 -11.51 2.83
CA GLU A 60 5.38 -12.30 2.27
C GLU A 60 4.93 -11.71 0.93
N SER A 61 4.77 -10.40 0.82
CA SER A 61 4.41 -9.72 -0.43
C SER A 61 5.46 -9.93 -1.53
N LEU A 62 6.74 -9.92 -1.18
CA LEU A 62 7.83 -10.27 -2.10
C LEU A 62 7.74 -11.74 -2.55
N TYR A 63 7.48 -12.66 -1.62
CA TYR A 63 7.28 -14.08 -1.91
C TYR A 63 6.09 -14.29 -2.86
N VAL A 64 4.93 -13.71 -2.56
CA VAL A 64 3.73 -13.78 -3.40
C VAL A 64 4.03 -13.27 -4.81
N THR A 65 4.70 -12.11 -4.93
CA THR A 65 5.09 -11.52 -6.23
C THR A 65 5.93 -12.49 -7.04
N ILE A 66 6.98 -13.05 -6.44
CA ILE A 66 7.89 -13.98 -7.15
C ILE A 66 7.16 -15.25 -7.57
N VAL A 67 6.37 -15.84 -6.69
CA VAL A 67 5.65 -17.10 -6.97
C VAL A 67 4.59 -16.89 -8.06
N ILE A 68 3.78 -15.84 -7.96
CA ILE A 68 2.78 -15.48 -8.98
C ILE A 68 3.48 -15.22 -10.33
N ALA A 69 4.52 -14.41 -10.37
CA ALA A 69 5.23 -14.08 -11.59
C ALA A 69 5.84 -15.33 -12.26
N LEU A 70 6.42 -16.23 -11.48
CA LEU A 70 7.00 -17.48 -12.01
C LEU A 70 5.93 -18.44 -12.56
N ILE A 71 4.86 -18.67 -11.81
CA ILE A 71 3.79 -19.59 -12.23
C ILE A 71 3.02 -19.00 -13.43
N ALA A 72 2.65 -17.70 -13.35
CA ALA A 72 1.96 -17.02 -14.44
C ALA A 72 2.81 -17.02 -15.72
N THR A 73 4.12 -16.74 -15.63
CA THR A 73 5.04 -16.83 -16.76
C THR A 73 5.10 -18.22 -17.34
N ALA A 74 5.25 -19.25 -16.52
CA ALA A 74 5.34 -20.63 -17.00
C ALA A 74 4.07 -21.05 -17.74
N VAL A 75 2.90 -20.82 -17.12
CA VAL A 75 1.60 -21.21 -17.69
C VAL A 75 1.27 -20.39 -18.93
N SER A 76 1.41 -19.07 -18.88
CA SER A 76 1.13 -18.18 -20.01
C SER A 76 2.08 -18.45 -21.21
N THR A 77 3.35 -18.79 -20.94
CA THR A 77 4.31 -19.17 -21.98
C THR A 77 3.90 -20.46 -22.68
N ILE A 78 3.48 -21.47 -21.93
CA ILE A 78 3.00 -22.74 -22.50
C ILE A 78 1.73 -22.50 -23.31
N VAL A 79 0.71 -21.88 -22.71
CA VAL A 79 -0.58 -21.63 -23.34
C VAL A 79 -0.42 -20.72 -24.57
N GLY A 80 0.32 -19.60 -24.43
CA GLY A 80 0.57 -18.65 -25.50
C GLY A 80 1.35 -19.28 -26.67
N THR A 81 2.33 -20.15 -26.38
CA THR A 81 3.08 -20.88 -27.42
C THR A 81 2.18 -21.85 -28.17
N ILE A 82 1.40 -22.67 -27.48
CA ILE A 82 0.46 -23.63 -28.09
C ILE A 82 -0.56 -22.88 -28.94
N THR A 83 -1.13 -21.78 -28.40
CA THR A 83 -2.12 -20.96 -29.11
C THR A 83 -1.50 -20.30 -30.37
N ALA A 84 -0.29 -19.74 -30.25
CA ALA A 84 0.40 -19.13 -31.39
C ALA A 84 0.69 -20.15 -32.52
N ILE A 85 1.17 -21.33 -32.17
CA ILE A 85 1.40 -22.42 -33.13
C ILE A 85 0.07 -22.88 -33.75
N GLY A 86 -0.94 -23.17 -32.92
CA GLY A 86 -2.26 -23.57 -33.42
C GLY A 86 -2.88 -22.52 -34.34
N MET A 87 -2.72 -21.24 -34.03
CA MET A 87 -3.18 -20.15 -34.87
C MET A 87 -2.42 -20.06 -36.20
N ALA A 88 -1.10 -20.36 -36.23
CA ALA A 88 -0.31 -20.34 -37.47
C ALA A 88 -0.82 -21.34 -38.52
N TYR A 89 -1.28 -22.50 -38.09
CA TYR A 89 -1.82 -23.56 -38.94
C TYR A 89 -3.35 -23.54 -39.11
N SER A 90 -4.04 -22.58 -38.51
CA SER A 90 -5.50 -22.45 -38.56
C SER A 90 -6.00 -21.74 -39.81
N LYS A 91 -7.28 -21.96 -40.18
CA LYS A 91 -7.97 -21.24 -41.26
C LYS A 91 -7.94 -19.73 -41.04
N LYS A 92 -7.90 -18.94 -42.13
CA LYS A 92 -7.77 -17.47 -42.06
C LYS A 92 -8.80 -16.77 -41.14
N TRP A 93 -10.05 -17.25 -41.12
CA TRP A 93 -11.09 -16.64 -40.25
C TRP A 93 -10.84 -16.94 -38.77
N VAL A 94 -10.44 -18.17 -38.41
CA VAL A 94 -10.08 -18.57 -37.05
C VAL A 94 -8.89 -17.75 -36.55
N LYS A 95 -7.86 -17.65 -37.41
CA LYS A 95 -6.68 -16.84 -37.09
C LYS A 95 -7.03 -15.38 -36.82
N ARG A 96 -7.91 -14.79 -37.64
CA ARG A 96 -8.35 -13.39 -37.45
C ARG A 96 -9.15 -13.24 -36.15
N TYR A 97 -10.06 -14.17 -35.89
CA TYR A 97 -10.88 -14.15 -34.68
C TYR A 97 -10.03 -14.26 -33.41
N ILE A 98 -9.16 -15.26 -33.30
CA ILE A 98 -8.26 -15.46 -32.16
C ILE A 98 -7.34 -14.23 -31.98
N GLN A 99 -6.83 -13.68 -33.08
CA GLN A 99 -5.98 -12.49 -33.01
C GLN A 99 -6.76 -11.28 -32.45
N GLN A 100 -7.99 -11.05 -32.91
CA GLN A 100 -8.83 -9.97 -32.39
C GLN A 100 -9.12 -10.13 -30.88
N VAL A 101 -9.48 -11.34 -30.46
CA VAL A 101 -9.73 -11.63 -29.03
C VAL A 101 -8.45 -11.45 -28.20
N ASN A 102 -7.30 -11.89 -28.73
CA ASN A 102 -6.01 -11.73 -28.06
C ASN A 102 -5.58 -10.26 -27.92
N ASP A 103 -5.88 -9.45 -28.92
CA ASP A 103 -5.45 -8.05 -28.95
C ASP A 103 -6.35 -7.15 -28.06
N LEU A 104 -7.57 -7.60 -27.71
CA LEU A 104 -8.51 -6.83 -26.86
C LEU A 104 -7.93 -6.41 -25.50
N PRO A 105 -7.32 -7.28 -24.69
CA PRO A 105 -6.76 -6.87 -23.40
C PRO A 105 -5.61 -5.88 -23.54
N MET A 106 -4.83 -5.95 -24.64
CA MET A 106 -3.72 -5.02 -24.87
C MET A 106 -4.17 -3.63 -25.36
N MET A 107 -5.36 -3.54 -25.97
CA MET A 107 -5.92 -2.27 -26.47
C MET A 107 -6.75 -1.54 -25.42
N ASN A 108 -7.27 -2.28 -24.44
CA ASN A 108 -8.06 -1.70 -23.35
C ASN A 108 -7.13 -1.12 -22.26
N PRO A 109 -7.54 -0.03 -21.58
CA PRO A 109 -6.88 0.39 -20.36
C PRO A 109 -6.84 -0.76 -19.34
N GLU A 110 -5.70 -0.95 -18.68
CA GLU A 110 -5.50 -2.05 -17.72
C GLU A 110 -6.57 -2.10 -16.62
N ILE A 111 -6.99 -0.93 -16.14
CA ILE A 111 -8.04 -0.82 -15.12
C ILE A 111 -9.38 -1.40 -15.58
N VAL A 112 -9.74 -1.26 -16.87
CA VAL A 112 -10.98 -1.83 -17.43
C VAL A 112 -10.90 -3.36 -17.44
N THR A 113 -9.75 -3.90 -17.80
CA THR A 113 -9.50 -5.35 -17.78
C THR A 113 -9.54 -5.88 -16.34
N ALA A 114 -8.93 -5.16 -15.40
CA ALA A 114 -8.89 -5.52 -13.98
C ALA A 114 -10.28 -5.55 -13.36
N ILE A 115 -11.09 -4.50 -13.58
CA ILE A 115 -12.48 -4.44 -13.12
C ILE A 115 -13.32 -5.56 -13.77
N GLY A 116 -13.13 -5.82 -15.06
CA GLY A 116 -13.80 -6.90 -15.76
C GLY A 116 -13.51 -8.28 -15.14
N LEU A 117 -12.25 -8.55 -14.80
CA LEU A 117 -11.85 -9.79 -14.10
C LEU A 117 -12.44 -9.85 -12.68
N MET A 118 -12.40 -8.75 -11.93
CA MET A 118 -13.01 -8.67 -10.61
C MET A 118 -14.50 -9.01 -10.66
N LEU A 119 -15.26 -8.38 -11.58
CA LEU A 119 -16.68 -8.64 -11.75
C LEU A 119 -16.97 -10.09 -12.17
N LEU A 120 -16.08 -10.68 -12.99
CA LEU A 120 -16.16 -12.09 -13.36
C LEU A 120 -16.05 -12.98 -12.12
N PHE A 121 -15.04 -12.75 -11.26
CA PHE A 121 -14.85 -13.55 -10.04
C PHE A 121 -16.04 -13.40 -9.08
N ILE A 122 -16.56 -12.19 -8.88
CA ILE A 122 -17.74 -11.93 -8.06
C ILE A 122 -18.97 -12.67 -8.63
N THR A 123 -19.18 -12.60 -9.94
CA THR A 123 -20.34 -13.25 -10.60
C THR A 123 -20.32 -14.77 -10.43
N PHE A 124 -19.15 -15.37 -10.47
CA PHE A 124 -18.99 -16.81 -10.25
C PHE A 124 -18.82 -17.19 -8.78
N GLN A 125 -18.96 -16.24 -7.86
CA GLN A 125 -18.77 -16.44 -6.42
C GLN A 125 -17.43 -17.09 -6.07
N ILE A 126 -16.36 -16.69 -6.77
CA ILE A 126 -14.99 -17.13 -6.49
C ILE A 126 -14.40 -16.17 -5.47
N ASP A 127 -14.06 -16.67 -4.31
CA ASP A 127 -13.39 -15.88 -3.27
C ASP A 127 -12.07 -15.33 -3.81
N ARG A 128 -11.90 -14.01 -3.68
CA ARG A 128 -10.68 -13.34 -4.13
C ARG A 128 -9.52 -13.68 -3.21
N GLY A 129 -8.34 -13.88 -3.80
CA GLY A 129 -7.13 -14.27 -3.09
C GLY A 129 -6.03 -14.70 -4.04
N PHE A 130 -5.16 -15.58 -3.59
CA PHE A 130 -4.02 -16.07 -4.39
C PHE A 130 -4.43 -16.70 -5.74
N THR A 131 -5.52 -17.47 -5.76
CA THR A 131 -5.98 -18.15 -6.98
C THR A 131 -6.49 -17.17 -8.03
N THR A 132 -7.31 -16.19 -7.64
CA THR A 132 -7.85 -15.17 -8.55
C THR A 132 -6.75 -14.24 -9.05
N LEU A 133 -5.80 -13.88 -8.18
CA LEU A 133 -4.61 -13.12 -8.54
C LEU A 133 -3.79 -13.88 -9.60
N LEU A 134 -3.51 -15.17 -9.37
CA LEU A 134 -2.77 -16.01 -10.32
C LEU A 134 -3.49 -16.15 -11.66
N LEU A 135 -4.80 -16.41 -11.65
CA LEU A 135 -5.60 -16.55 -12.88
C LEU A 135 -5.64 -15.24 -13.70
N ALA A 136 -5.76 -14.10 -13.01
CA ALA A 136 -5.72 -12.79 -13.64
C ALA A 136 -4.38 -12.52 -14.33
N HIS A 137 -3.26 -12.83 -13.66
CA HIS A 137 -1.92 -12.68 -14.22
C HIS A 137 -1.68 -13.63 -15.41
N ILE A 138 -2.14 -14.88 -15.35
CA ILE A 138 -2.06 -15.81 -16.49
C ILE A 138 -2.82 -15.24 -17.69
N ALA A 139 -4.08 -14.82 -17.48
CA ALA A 139 -4.93 -14.29 -18.54
C ALA A 139 -4.33 -13.03 -19.19
N PHE A 140 -3.78 -12.14 -18.38
CA PHE A 140 -3.14 -10.91 -18.83
C PHE A 140 -1.83 -11.16 -19.60
N CYS A 141 -1.00 -12.13 -19.18
CA CYS A 141 0.31 -12.39 -19.78
C CYS A 141 0.24 -13.13 -21.12
N ILE A 142 -0.80 -13.95 -21.38
CA ILE A 142 -0.92 -14.75 -22.61
C ILE A 142 -0.81 -13.91 -23.90
N PRO A 143 -1.50 -12.75 -24.05
CA PRO A 143 -1.40 -11.91 -25.23
C PRO A 143 0.02 -11.44 -25.54
N TYR A 144 0.79 -11.07 -24.54
CA TYR A 144 2.17 -10.59 -24.70
C TYR A 144 3.11 -11.70 -25.14
N VAL A 145 2.93 -12.92 -24.62
CA VAL A 145 3.66 -14.11 -25.08
C VAL A 145 3.37 -14.39 -26.55
N MET A 146 2.10 -14.38 -26.93
CA MET A 146 1.70 -14.59 -28.32
C MET A 146 2.28 -13.53 -29.25
N LEU A 147 2.23 -12.25 -28.84
CA LEU A 147 2.79 -11.13 -29.59
C LEU A 147 4.29 -11.31 -29.86
N SER A 148 5.03 -11.88 -28.90
CA SER A 148 6.47 -12.14 -29.03
C SER A 148 6.80 -13.31 -29.94
N ILE A 149 5.96 -14.35 -29.96
CA ILE A 149 6.19 -15.60 -30.75
C ILE A 149 5.75 -15.45 -32.21
N MET A 150 4.64 -14.73 -32.47
CA MET A 150 4.05 -14.62 -33.80
C MET A 150 4.99 -14.11 -34.90
N PRO A 151 5.86 -13.13 -34.72
CA PRO A 151 6.81 -12.69 -35.73
C PRO A 151 7.81 -13.79 -36.09
N LYS A 152 8.24 -14.60 -35.12
CA LYS A 152 9.14 -15.75 -35.38
C LYS A 152 8.47 -16.86 -36.17
N LEU A 153 7.22 -17.19 -35.83
CA LEU A 153 6.43 -18.16 -36.62
C LEU A 153 6.20 -17.70 -38.05
N ARG A 154 5.93 -16.41 -38.28
CA ARG A 154 5.74 -15.83 -39.61
C ARG A 154 7.03 -15.82 -40.46
N SER A 155 8.19 -15.82 -39.83
CA SER A 155 9.50 -15.82 -40.50
C SER A 155 10.00 -17.23 -40.90
N LEU A 156 9.32 -18.29 -40.45
CA LEU A 156 9.66 -19.67 -40.82
C LEU A 156 9.16 -20.00 -42.24
N ASP A 157 9.90 -20.87 -42.94
CA ASP A 157 9.42 -21.44 -44.18
C ASP A 157 8.16 -22.30 -43.92
N PRO A 158 7.04 -22.04 -44.63
CA PRO A 158 5.80 -22.80 -44.44
C PRO A 158 5.95 -24.31 -44.64
N ASN A 159 6.89 -24.73 -45.50
CA ASN A 159 7.10 -26.14 -45.85
C ASN A 159 8.05 -26.87 -44.89
N LEU A 160 8.57 -26.20 -43.86
CA LEU A 160 9.59 -26.75 -42.96
C LEU A 160 9.08 -28.00 -42.21
N ALA A 161 7.81 -27.97 -41.78
CA ALA A 161 7.20 -29.12 -41.10
C ALA A 161 7.00 -30.29 -42.05
N ASP A 162 6.54 -30.03 -43.28
CA ASP A 162 6.31 -31.03 -44.31
C ASP A 162 7.63 -31.69 -44.74
N ALA A 163 8.68 -30.90 -44.96
CA ALA A 163 10.02 -31.41 -45.27
C ALA A 163 10.57 -32.30 -44.14
N ALA A 164 10.30 -32.02 -42.90
CA ALA A 164 10.68 -32.88 -41.77
C ALA A 164 9.89 -34.21 -41.79
N MET A 165 8.61 -34.16 -42.12
CA MET A 165 7.76 -35.36 -42.24
C MET A 165 8.15 -36.23 -43.43
N ASP A 166 8.53 -35.64 -44.57
CA ASP A 166 9.06 -36.34 -45.72
C ASP A 166 10.35 -37.12 -45.41
N LEU A 167 11.13 -36.62 -44.44
CA LEU A 167 12.30 -37.32 -43.91
C LEU A 167 11.97 -38.37 -42.82
N GLY A 168 10.70 -38.69 -42.63
CA GLY A 168 10.24 -39.72 -41.69
C GLY A 168 9.97 -39.25 -40.27
N ALA A 169 9.94 -37.94 -39.99
CA ALA A 169 9.56 -37.42 -38.68
C ALA A 169 8.03 -37.53 -38.49
N SER A 170 7.59 -37.93 -37.30
CA SER A 170 6.18 -37.78 -36.93
C SER A 170 5.80 -36.31 -36.80
N PRO A 171 4.50 -35.93 -36.90
CA PRO A 171 4.07 -34.54 -36.71
C PRO A 171 4.53 -33.94 -35.36
N TRP A 172 4.53 -34.74 -34.31
CA TRP A 172 5.05 -34.33 -32.99
C TRP A 172 6.57 -34.10 -33.00
N GLN A 173 7.31 -34.91 -33.75
CA GLN A 173 8.76 -34.72 -33.89
C GLN A 173 9.09 -33.51 -34.75
N ALA A 174 8.35 -33.26 -35.84
CA ALA A 174 8.48 -32.05 -36.65
C ALA A 174 8.23 -30.80 -35.79
N LEU A 175 7.16 -30.81 -34.97
CA LEU A 175 6.86 -29.72 -34.05
C LEU A 175 7.96 -29.50 -33.00
N THR A 176 8.31 -30.54 -32.25
CA THR A 176 9.18 -30.39 -31.05
C THR A 176 10.67 -30.31 -31.39
N LYS A 177 11.12 -30.94 -32.49
CA LYS A 177 12.54 -30.97 -32.86
C LYS A 177 12.91 -29.97 -33.95
N VAL A 178 11.93 -29.46 -34.72
CA VAL A 178 12.19 -28.53 -35.84
C VAL A 178 11.57 -27.15 -35.58
N ILE A 179 10.24 -27.08 -35.39
CA ILE A 179 9.55 -25.79 -35.25
C ILE A 179 9.88 -25.10 -33.91
N VAL A 180 9.65 -25.76 -32.78
CA VAL A 180 9.85 -25.18 -31.44
C VAL A 180 11.29 -24.68 -31.24
N PRO A 181 12.36 -25.37 -31.62
CA PRO A 181 13.70 -24.84 -31.49
C PRO A 181 13.97 -23.58 -32.31
N GLN A 182 13.35 -23.41 -33.46
CA GLN A 182 13.51 -22.20 -34.28
C GLN A 182 12.77 -20.99 -33.76
N ILE A 183 11.61 -21.19 -33.12
CA ILE A 183 10.86 -20.11 -32.45
C ILE A 183 11.30 -19.87 -31.00
N MET A 184 12.25 -20.65 -30.46
CA MET A 184 12.73 -20.57 -29.10
C MET A 184 13.16 -19.13 -28.68
N PRO A 185 13.83 -18.33 -29.53
CA PRO A 185 14.12 -16.93 -29.18
C PRO A 185 12.85 -16.11 -28.94
N GLY A 186 11.76 -16.37 -29.68
CA GLY A 186 10.46 -15.74 -29.47
C GLY A 186 9.79 -16.20 -28.17
N ILE A 187 9.86 -17.51 -27.87
CA ILE A 187 9.32 -18.08 -26.63
C ILE A 187 10.04 -17.49 -25.40
N VAL A 188 11.38 -17.44 -25.43
CA VAL A 188 12.17 -16.88 -24.33
C VAL A 188 11.88 -15.39 -24.17
N SER A 189 11.80 -14.62 -25.25
CA SER A 189 11.43 -13.20 -25.19
C SER A 189 10.02 -13.00 -24.64
N GLY A 190 9.05 -13.83 -25.07
CA GLY A 190 7.69 -13.80 -24.54
C GLY A 190 7.62 -14.13 -23.04
N ALA A 191 8.37 -15.13 -22.59
CA ALA A 191 8.46 -15.48 -21.19
C ALA A 191 9.06 -14.36 -20.34
N LEU A 192 10.08 -13.66 -20.85
CA LEU A 192 10.68 -12.53 -20.14
C LEU A 192 9.72 -11.34 -20.03
N ILE A 193 8.99 -11.04 -21.11
CA ILE A 193 7.98 -9.99 -21.10
C ILE A 193 6.87 -10.35 -20.10
N ALA A 194 6.36 -11.59 -20.15
CA ALA A 194 5.33 -12.06 -19.21
C ALA A 194 5.80 -11.97 -17.75
N PHE A 195 7.05 -12.35 -17.48
CA PHE A 195 7.62 -12.24 -16.14
C PHE A 195 7.68 -10.79 -15.67
N THR A 196 8.19 -9.88 -16.50
CA THR A 196 8.29 -8.46 -16.14
C THR A 196 6.91 -7.85 -15.92
N MET A 197 5.95 -8.12 -16.82
CA MET A 197 4.57 -7.61 -16.71
C MET A 197 3.86 -8.13 -15.46
N SER A 198 4.06 -9.41 -15.10
CA SER A 198 3.46 -10.00 -13.92
C SER A 198 4.15 -9.55 -12.62
N PHE A 199 5.45 -9.29 -12.66
CA PHE A 199 6.23 -8.90 -11.49
C PHE A 199 5.93 -7.47 -11.03
N ASP A 200 5.73 -6.54 -11.97
CA ASP A 200 5.54 -5.10 -11.74
C ASP A 200 4.06 -4.69 -11.76
N ASP A 201 3.13 -5.64 -11.90
CA ASP A 201 1.71 -5.30 -11.99
C ASP A 201 1.15 -4.84 -10.65
N PHE A 202 0.51 -3.68 -10.68
CA PHE A 202 -0.26 -3.12 -9.56
C PHE A 202 -1.77 -3.20 -9.82
N ILE A 203 -2.23 -2.75 -11.00
CA ILE A 203 -3.65 -2.51 -11.26
C ILE A 203 -4.44 -3.83 -11.25
N ILE A 204 -3.99 -4.82 -12.00
CA ILE A 204 -4.69 -6.12 -12.09
C ILE A 204 -4.63 -6.82 -10.73
N SER A 205 -3.48 -6.74 -10.06
CA SER A 205 -3.29 -7.28 -8.72
C SER A 205 -4.27 -6.66 -7.72
N TYR A 206 -4.39 -5.34 -7.68
CA TYR A 206 -5.23 -4.60 -6.73
C TYR A 206 -6.70 -5.01 -6.82
N PHE A 207 -7.24 -5.17 -8.03
CA PHE A 207 -8.65 -5.55 -8.23
C PHE A 207 -8.90 -7.07 -8.14
N SER A 208 -7.88 -7.90 -8.39
CA SER A 208 -8.02 -9.37 -8.44
C SER A 208 -7.64 -10.07 -7.14
N THR A 209 -6.90 -9.40 -6.25
CA THR A 209 -6.54 -9.94 -4.95
C THR A 209 -7.68 -9.84 -3.94
N GLY A 210 -7.57 -10.60 -2.85
CA GLY A 210 -8.51 -10.61 -1.72
C GLY A 210 -7.81 -10.35 -0.40
N GLN A 211 -8.53 -10.59 0.69
CA GLN A 211 -8.00 -10.41 2.04
C GLN A 211 -6.72 -11.22 2.26
N GLY A 212 -5.72 -10.59 2.86
CA GLY A 212 -4.49 -11.25 3.29
C GLY A 212 -3.53 -11.68 2.18
N VAL A 213 -3.79 -11.35 0.93
CA VAL A 213 -2.85 -11.64 -0.17
C VAL A 213 -2.47 -10.34 -0.86
N LYS A 214 -1.26 -9.88 -0.63
CA LYS A 214 -0.73 -8.66 -1.25
C LYS A 214 0.53 -9.01 -2.05
N ASN A 215 0.67 -8.45 -3.25
CA ASN A 215 1.95 -8.46 -3.95
C ASN A 215 2.78 -7.24 -3.53
N LEU A 216 4.04 -7.22 -3.93
CA LEU A 216 4.97 -6.15 -3.57
C LEU A 216 4.48 -4.76 -4.04
N SER A 217 3.89 -4.68 -5.24
CA SER A 217 3.40 -3.41 -5.80
C SER A 217 2.25 -2.83 -4.97
N ILE A 218 1.32 -3.67 -4.49
CA ILE A 218 0.26 -3.26 -3.55
C ILE A 218 0.87 -2.84 -2.21
N MET A 219 1.82 -3.61 -1.69
CA MET A 219 2.48 -3.30 -0.41
C MET A 219 3.20 -1.95 -0.46
N VAL A 220 4.01 -1.72 -1.50
CA VAL A 220 4.70 -0.44 -1.73
C VAL A 220 3.70 0.71 -1.86
N TYR A 221 2.59 0.52 -2.59
CA TYR A 221 1.55 1.54 -2.72
C TYR A 221 0.89 1.88 -1.38
N THR A 222 0.56 0.88 -0.57
CA THR A 222 -0.04 1.13 0.75
C THR A 222 0.93 1.83 1.70
N MET A 223 2.21 1.46 1.67
CA MET A 223 3.25 2.10 2.50
C MET A 223 3.71 3.47 1.99
N SER A 224 3.47 3.81 0.70
CA SER A 224 3.91 5.09 0.12
C SER A 224 3.11 6.30 0.61
N LYS A 225 2.02 6.08 1.33
CA LYS A 225 1.21 7.15 1.94
C LYS A 225 1.91 7.86 3.10
N ARG A 226 2.85 7.19 3.75
CA ARG A 226 3.79 7.77 4.73
C ARG A 226 5.23 7.43 4.33
N VAL A 227 6.16 8.30 4.76
CA VAL A 227 7.59 8.11 4.49
C VAL A 227 8.10 6.88 5.22
N ASN A 228 8.26 5.78 4.49
CA ASN A 228 8.89 4.57 5.00
C ASN A 228 10.13 4.19 4.18
N PRO A 229 11.34 4.48 4.67
CA PRO A 229 12.57 4.20 3.91
C PRO A 229 12.84 2.71 3.64
N SER A 230 12.15 1.78 4.32
CA SER A 230 12.23 0.34 3.99
C SER A 230 11.75 0.05 2.57
N ILE A 231 10.87 0.90 2.00
CA ILE A 231 10.48 0.87 0.58
C ILE A 231 11.69 1.07 -0.32
N ASN A 232 12.56 2.03 0.01
CA ASN A 232 13.79 2.27 -0.74
C ASN A 232 14.74 1.06 -0.67
N ALA A 233 14.82 0.40 0.49
CA ALA A 233 15.64 -0.79 0.68
C ALA A 233 15.16 -1.97 -0.18
N ILE A 234 13.87 -2.30 -0.14
CA ILE A 234 13.31 -3.40 -0.94
C ILE A 234 13.37 -3.10 -2.43
N SER A 235 13.05 -1.87 -2.85
CA SER A 235 13.13 -1.45 -4.24
C SER A 235 14.57 -1.50 -4.77
N THR A 236 15.56 -1.12 -3.94
CA THR A 236 16.99 -1.24 -4.27
C THR A 236 17.40 -2.70 -4.50
N LEU A 237 16.98 -3.62 -3.63
CA LEU A 237 17.27 -5.05 -3.81
C LEU A 237 16.60 -5.62 -5.06
N VAL A 238 15.36 -5.23 -5.36
CA VAL A 238 14.65 -5.63 -6.58
C VAL A 238 15.38 -5.14 -7.83
N VAL A 239 15.75 -3.85 -7.89
CA VAL A 239 16.50 -3.27 -9.00
C VAL A 239 17.86 -3.96 -9.16
N LEU A 240 18.56 -4.22 -8.07
CA LEU A 240 19.83 -4.93 -8.08
C LEU A 240 19.68 -6.36 -8.62
N PHE A 241 18.67 -7.10 -8.16
CA PHE A 241 18.38 -8.47 -8.60
C PHE A 241 18.06 -8.52 -10.10
N ILE A 242 17.17 -7.63 -10.59
CA ILE A 242 16.83 -7.53 -12.01
C ILE A 242 18.07 -7.16 -12.84
N THR A 243 18.86 -6.18 -12.38
CA THR A 243 20.08 -5.74 -13.07
C THR A 243 21.10 -6.88 -13.18
N ILE A 244 21.34 -7.60 -12.10
CA ILE A 244 22.24 -8.78 -12.09
C ILE A 244 21.70 -9.83 -13.05
N GLY A 245 20.40 -10.13 -13.04
CA GLY A 245 19.77 -11.06 -13.95
C GLY A 245 19.98 -10.70 -15.43
N LEU A 246 19.73 -9.43 -15.77
CA LEU A 246 19.94 -8.90 -17.13
C LEU A 246 21.42 -8.94 -17.56
N VAL A 247 22.32 -8.55 -16.67
CA VAL A 247 23.77 -8.58 -16.92
C VAL A 247 24.23 -10.02 -17.17
N LEU A 248 23.83 -10.96 -16.33
CA LEU A 248 24.17 -12.38 -16.50
C LEU A 248 23.61 -12.94 -17.82
N MET A 249 22.35 -12.61 -18.18
CA MET A 249 21.73 -13.05 -19.43
C MET A 249 22.46 -12.51 -20.66
N ASN A 250 22.97 -11.28 -20.63
CA ASN A 250 23.66 -10.65 -21.76
C ASN A 250 25.14 -11.04 -21.83
N ILE A 251 25.83 -11.14 -20.69
CA ILE A 251 27.27 -11.45 -20.63
C ILE A 251 27.56 -12.94 -20.85
N LEU A 252 26.73 -13.85 -20.31
CA LEU A 252 26.96 -15.29 -20.46
C LEU A 252 27.06 -15.78 -21.92
N PRO A 253 26.18 -15.35 -22.87
CA PRO A 253 26.33 -15.69 -24.28
C PRO A 253 27.61 -15.11 -24.92
N PHE A 254 28.01 -13.88 -24.50
CA PHE A 254 29.21 -13.22 -25.01
C PHE A 254 30.50 -13.93 -24.53
N LEU A 255 30.56 -14.29 -23.25
CA LEU A 255 31.68 -15.08 -22.69
C LEU A 255 31.77 -16.46 -23.33
N ARG A 256 30.65 -17.10 -23.65
CA ARG A 256 30.62 -18.38 -24.39
C ARG A 256 31.16 -18.26 -25.79
N LYS A 257 30.76 -17.22 -26.54
CA LYS A 257 31.32 -17.01 -27.90
C LYS A 257 32.83 -16.80 -27.86
N LYS A 258 33.35 -16.18 -26.80
CA LYS A 258 34.79 -15.94 -26.60
C LYS A 258 35.56 -17.20 -26.20
N MET A 259 34.93 -18.11 -25.42
CA MET A 259 35.50 -19.42 -25.08
C MET A 259 35.47 -20.39 -26.23
N VAL A 260 34.38 -20.44 -27.02
CA VAL A 260 34.28 -21.31 -28.21
C VAL A 260 35.25 -20.91 -29.33
N LYS A 261 35.58 -19.61 -29.48
CA LYS A 261 36.60 -19.14 -30.40
C LYS A 261 38.06 -19.55 -30.03
N LYS A 262 38.27 -20.06 -28.83
CA LYS A 262 39.58 -20.55 -28.34
C LYS A 262 39.74 -22.08 -28.52
N GLU A 263 38.65 -22.79 -28.85
CA GLU A 263 38.61 -24.26 -29.07
C GLU A 263 38.37 -24.68 -30.52
N GLU A 264 38.66 -23.85 -31.49
CA GLU A 264 38.74 -24.34 -32.87
C GLU A 264 40.10 -25.03 -33.09
N VAL A 265 40.17 -26.29 -32.73
CA VAL A 265 40.88 -27.41 -33.37
C VAL A 265 40.63 -28.68 -32.55
N ASN A 266 39.54 -29.38 -32.85
CA ASN A 266 39.51 -30.86 -32.86
C ASN A 266 38.18 -31.32 -33.47
N MET A 267 38.25 -31.73 -34.71
CA MET A 267 37.18 -32.42 -35.42
C MET A 267 37.14 -33.88 -34.94
N GLY A 268 36.14 -34.24 -34.17
CA GLY A 268 35.91 -35.60 -33.77
C GLY A 268 35.12 -35.75 -32.48
N GLU A 269 33.85 -35.43 -32.50
CA GLU A 269 32.81 -36.04 -31.66
C GLU A 269 31.46 -35.40 -31.92
N LEU A 270 30.72 -35.98 -32.88
CA LEU A 270 29.29 -35.73 -33.12
C LEU A 270 28.47 -36.53 -32.10
N LEU A 271 28.36 -36.03 -30.88
CA LEU A 271 27.33 -36.48 -29.93
C LEU A 271 26.58 -35.27 -29.37
N PRO A 272 25.22 -35.27 -29.34
CA PRO A 272 24.46 -34.16 -28.82
C PRO A 272 24.62 -34.08 -27.32
N LYS A 273 25.38 -33.09 -26.82
CA LYS A 273 25.51 -32.82 -25.38
C LYS A 273 24.11 -32.49 -24.79
N LYS A 274 23.65 -33.32 -23.86
CA LYS A 274 22.40 -33.18 -23.08
C LYS A 274 22.29 -31.78 -22.50
N LYS A 275 21.27 -31.00 -22.87
CA LYS A 275 21.00 -29.62 -22.42
C LYS A 275 20.35 -29.53 -21.03
N TRP A 276 20.30 -30.62 -20.28
CA TRP A 276 19.64 -30.73 -18.97
C TRP A 276 20.23 -29.87 -17.80
N PRO A 277 21.55 -29.57 -17.73
CA PRO A 277 22.07 -28.88 -16.55
C PRO A 277 21.64 -27.41 -16.39
N LYS A 278 21.05 -26.79 -17.41
CA LYS A 278 20.66 -25.38 -17.36
C LYS A 278 19.24 -25.15 -16.84
N ILE A 279 18.31 -26.04 -17.20
CA ILE A 279 16.96 -26.06 -16.64
C ILE A 279 17.02 -26.49 -15.18
N VAL A 280 17.87 -27.47 -14.87
CA VAL A 280 18.13 -27.94 -13.51
C VAL A 280 18.75 -26.82 -12.64
N GLY A 281 19.65 -25.98 -13.21
CA GLY A 281 20.21 -24.84 -12.48
C GLY A 281 19.17 -23.76 -12.17
N ALA A 282 18.30 -23.41 -13.12
CA ALA A 282 17.23 -22.44 -12.89
C ALA A 282 16.18 -22.99 -11.90
N VAL A 283 15.81 -24.26 -12.03
CA VAL A 283 14.89 -24.92 -11.07
C VAL A 283 15.53 -25.07 -9.70
N ALA A 284 16.85 -25.32 -9.62
CA ALA A 284 17.57 -25.38 -8.33
C ALA A 284 17.64 -24.02 -7.63
N ILE A 285 17.82 -22.91 -8.38
CA ILE A 285 17.80 -21.55 -7.82
C ILE A 285 16.39 -21.22 -7.31
N VAL A 286 15.35 -21.55 -8.06
CA VAL A 286 13.94 -21.39 -7.65
C VAL A 286 13.62 -22.25 -6.42
N ALA A 287 14.07 -23.51 -6.41
CA ALA A 287 13.90 -24.41 -5.27
C ALA A 287 14.70 -23.94 -4.04
N LEU A 288 15.86 -23.31 -4.24
CA LEU A 288 16.70 -22.78 -3.16
C LEU A 288 16.09 -21.50 -2.57
N VAL A 289 15.49 -20.65 -3.41
CA VAL A 289 14.70 -19.49 -2.96
C VAL A 289 13.45 -19.94 -2.19
N ILE A 290 12.69 -20.88 -2.73
CA ILE A 290 11.53 -21.47 -2.04
C ILE A 290 11.94 -22.19 -0.74
N GLY A 291 13.08 -22.86 -0.74
CA GLY A 291 13.62 -23.56 0.42
C GLY A 291 14.13 -22.64 1.54
N LEU A 292 14.74 -21.50 1.17
CA LEU A 292 15.20 -20.49 2.14
C LEU A 292 14.02 -19.78 2.84
N PHE A 293 12.91 -19.58 2.14
CA PHE A 293 11.67 -19.03 2.72
C PHE A 293 10.81 -20.08 3.44
N GLY A 294 11.00 -21.37 3.14
CA GLY A 294 10.27 -22.49 3.78
C GLY A 294 10.88 -22.99 5.09
N TRP A 295 12.13 -22.65 5.37
CA TRP A 295 12.87 -23.21 6.52
C TRP A 295 12.66 -22.45 7.84
N GLY A 296 11.94 -21.31 7.82
CA GLY A 296 11.60 -20.52 9.02
C GLY A 296 10.40 -21.02 9.83
N ARG A 297 9.69 -22.07 9.39
CA ARG A 297 8.52 -22.60 10.09
C ARG A 297 8.89 -23.72 11.05
N GLN A 298 9.56 -23.40 12.16
CA GLN A 298 9.50 -24.26 13.35
C GLN A 298 8.17 -23.96 14.07
N ALA A 299 7.19 -24.84 13.88
CA ALA A 299 6.01 -24.93 14.71
C ALA A 299 6.45 -25.41 16.11
N GLY A 300 6.90 -24.49 16.95
CA GLY A 300 7.04 -24.70 18.39
C GLY A 300 5.67 -24.70 19.06
N SER A 301 5.58 -25.22 20.28
CA SER A 301 4.37 -25.32 21.11
C SER A 301 3.85 -23.96 21.62
N LYS A 302 3.64 -22.98 20.73
CA LYS A 302 3.10 -21.66 21.07
C LYS A 302 1.56 -21.70 21.10
N PRO A 303 0.91 -20.88 21.94
CA PRO A 303 -0.52 -21.03 22.26
C PRO A 303 -1.45 -20.92 21.03
N TYR A 304 -1.08 -20.14 20.02
CA TYR A 304 -1.92 -19.92 18.83
C TYR A 304 -1.25 -20.34 17.52
N ALA A 305 -0.28 -21.28 17.60
CA ALA A 305 0.43 -21.77 16.42
C ALA A 305 -0.52 -22.32 15.35
N GLY A 306 -0.44 -21.79 14.14
CA GLY A 306 -1.26 -22.19 13.00
C GLY A 306 -2.61 -21.48 12.88
N GLN A 307 -2.97 -20.59 13.81
CA GLN A 307 -4.13 -19.71 13.70
C GLN A 307 -3.75 -18.41 12.98
N THR A 308 -4.73 -17.77 12.34
CA THR A 308 -4.55 -16.50 11.64
C THR A 308 -5.51 -15.46 12.20
N LEU A 309 -4.99 -14.29 12.59
CA LEU A 309 -5.76 -13.14 13.02
C LEU A 309 -5.95 -12.18 11.85
N HIS A 310 -7.19 -11.84 11.53
CA HIS A 310 -7.52 -10.87 10.49
C HIS A 310 -7.87 -9.52 11.10
N ILE A 311 -7.05 -8.50 10.82
CA ILE A 311 -7.22 -7.14 11.34
C ILE A 311 -7.57 -6.19 10.20
N TYR A 312 -8.50 -5.26 10.42
CA TYR A 312 -8.84 -4.19 9.50
C TYR A 312 -8.75 -2.83 10.20
N MET A 313 -7.83 -2.00 9.76
CA MET A 313 -7.44 -0.77 10.45
C MET A 313 -7.00 0.32 9.47
N PRO A 314 -6.79 1.58 9.91
CA PRO A 314 -6.17 2.61 9.08
C PRO A 314 -4.78 2.19 8.57
N GLY A 315 -4.33 2.79 7.47
CA GLY A 315 -2.97 2.55 6.95
C GLY A 315 -1.89 3.17 7.84
N GLU A 316 -0.69 2.55 7.90
CA GLU A 316 0.47 3.05 8.66
C GLU A 316 0.19 3.31 10.16
N TYR A 317 -0.53 2.40 10.80
CA TYR A 317 -1.10 2.58 12.13
C TYR A 317 -0.53 1.59 13.15
N VAL A 318 0.62 0.96 12.85
CA VAL A 318 1.34 0.02 13.72
C VAL A 318 2.84 0.28 13.72
N GLY A 319 3.49 0.02 14.84
CA GLY A 319 4.93 0.05 15.02
C GLY A 319 5.66 -0.94 14.09
N GLU A 320 6.94 -0.68 13.85
CA GLU A 320 7.73 -1.44 12.87
C GLU A 320 7.82 -2.93 13.21
N ASN A 321 8.00 -3.26 14.49
CA ASN A 321 8.13 -4.63 14.96
C ASN A 321 6.86 -5.17 15.63
N PHE A 322 5.88 -4.33 15.89
CA PHE A 322 4.69 -4.60 16.68
C PHE A 322 3.97 -5.91 16.28
N ILE A 323 3.75 -6.12 14.98
CA ILE A 323 3.09 -7.32 14.49
C ILE A 323 4.03 -8.54 14.54
N SER A 324 5.32 -8.37 14.18
CA SER A 324 6.28 -9.48 14.20
C SER A 324 6.51 -10.03 15.61
N ASP A 325 6.54 -9.15 16.60
CA ASP A 325 6.74 -9.52 18.00
C ASP A 325 5.52 -10.27 18.55
N PHE A 326 4.30 -9.80 18.21
CA PHE A 326 3.08 -10.55 18.52
C PHE A 326 3.05 -11.95 17.89
N GLU A 327 3.44 -12.06 16.61
CA GLU A 327 3.54 -13.35 15.90
C GLU A 327 4.63 -14.24 16.51
N GLU A 328 5.75 -13.64 16.93
CA GLU A 328 6.80 -14.38 17.61
C GLU A 328 6.36 -14.86 18.98
N GLU A 329 5.65 -14.06 19.76
CA GLU A 329 5.16 -14.43 21.09
C GLU A 329 4.10 -15.53 21.02
N THR A 330 3.10 -15.36 20.15
CA THR A 330 1.90 -16.19 20.11
C THR A 330 1.99 -17.39 19.18
N GLY A 331 2.83 -17.34 18.15
CA GLY A 331 2.89 -18.31 17.06
C GLY A 331 1.75 -18.20 16.05
N ALA A 332 0.86 -17.22 16.23
CA ALA A 332 -0.19 -16.91 15.27
C ALA A 332 0.39 -16.20 14.03
N LYS A 333 -0.37 -16.17 12.95
CA LYS A 333 -0.14 -15.31 11.81
C LYS A 333 -1.11 -14.12 11.86
N VAL A 334 -0.62 -12.90 11.60
CA VAL A 334 -1.47 -11.72 11.48
C VAL A 334 -1.61 -11.31 10.01
N VAL A 335 -2.84 -11.09 9.60
CA VAL A 335 -3.19 -10.57 8.27
C VAL A 335 -3.86 -9.23 8.47
N MET A 336 -3.19 -8.16 8.02
CA MET A 336 -3.71 -6.80 8.11
C MET A 336 -4.24 -6.34 6.76
N ASP A 337 -5.48 -5.89 6.75
CA ASP A 337 -6.05 -5.07 5.70
C ASP A 337 -6.14 -3.62 6.17
N THR A 338 -6.07 -2.68 5.24
CA THR A 338 -6.14 -1.25 5.56
C THR A 338 -7.31 -0.59 4.85
N PHE A 339 -7.88 0.44 5.49
CA PHE A 339 -8.92 1.29 4.92
C PHE A 339 -8.47 2.76 4.89
N ASP A 340 -9.00 3.49 3.92
CA ASP A 340 -8.76 4.94 3.78
C ASP A 340 -9.80 5.78 4.53
N SER A 341 -10.97 5.18 4.86
CA SER A 341 -12.02 5.83 5.64
C SER A 341 -12.85 4.82 6.41
N ASN A 342 -13.41 5.24 7.54
CA ASN A 342 -14.35 4.43 8.33
C ASN A 342 -15.58 4.00 7.52
N GLU A 343 -16.01 4.79 6.54
CA GLU A 343 -17.13 4.47 5.65
C GLU A 343 -16.79 3.31 4.71
N GLN A 344 -15.57 3.26 4.20
CA GLN A 344 -15.09 2.14 3.40
C GLN A 344 -15.01 0.86 4.24
N MET A 345 -14.51 0.97 5.47
CA MET A 345 -14.49 -0.14 6.43
C MET A 345 -15.90 -0.65 6.71
N TYR A 346 -16.84 0.27 7.01
CA TYR A 346 -18.25 -0.07 7.29
C TYR A 346 -18.90 -0.88 6.15
N ILE A 347 -18.66 -0.49 4.88
CA ILE A 347 -19.23 -1.21 3.73
C ILE A 347 -18.82 -2.69 3.72
N LYS A 348 -17.56 -2.99 4.01
CA LYS A 348 -17.06 -4.36 4.06
C LYS A 348 -17.67 -5.13 5.24
N VAL A 349 -17.71 -4.52 6.41
CA VAL A 349 -18.29 -5.14 7.63
C VAL A 349 -19.78 -5.42 7.45
N ALA A 350 -20.54 -4.47 6.91
CA ALA A 350 -21.97 -4.64 6.60
C ALA A 350 -22.22 -5.74 5.55
N ASN A 351 -21.28 -5.95 4.62
CA ASN A 351 -21.30 -7.04 3.64
C ASN A 351 -20.81 -8.38 4.21
N LYS A 352 -20.54 -8.44 5.53
CA LYS A 352 -20.09 -9.63 6.25
C LYS A 352 -18.73 -10.16 5.82
N ASP A 353 -17.84 -9.27 5.34
CA ASP A 353 -16.43 -9.62 5.20
C ASP A 353 -15.88 -10.04 6.57
N ARG A 354 -14.98 -11.03 6.58
CA ARG A 354 -14.54 -11.68 7.81
C ARG A 354 -13.28 -11.02 8.35
N TYR A 355 -13.44 -10.38 9.49
CA TYR A 355 -12.34 -9.84 10.29
C TYR A 355 -12.50 -10.28 11.73
N ASP A 356 -11.38 -10.39 12.46
CA ASP A 356 -11.37 -10.72 13.89
C ASP A 356 -11.27 -9.46 14.75
N ILE A 357 -10.58 -8.43 14.24
CA ILE A 357 -10.45 -7.11 14.88
C ILE A 357 -10.67 -6.01 13.84
N LEU A 358 -11.39 -4.97 14.26
CA LEU A 358 -11.46 -3.68 13.56
C LEU A 358 -10.90 -2.59 14.47
N ILE A 359 -10.31 -1.53 13.87
CA ILE A 359 -9.85 -0.35 14.62
C ILE A 359 -10.48 0.90 14.00
N PRO A 360 -11.79 1.14 14.23
CA PRO A 360 -12.51 2.33 13.81
C PRO A 360 -12.44 3.47 14.82
N SER A 361 -12.84 4.66 14.38
CA SER A 361 -13.03 5.81 15.25
C SER A 361 -14.35 5.74 16.03
N ASP A 362 -14.42 6.48 17.12
CA ASP A 362 -15.50 6.61 18.09
C ASP A 362 -16.92 6.63 17.48
N TYR A 363 -17.20 7.57 16.57
CA TYR A 363 -18.52 7.70 15.93
C TYR A 363 -18.92 6.47 15.10
N MET A 364 -17.91 5.79 14.53
CA MET A 364 -18.17 4.58 13.76
C MET A 364 -18.39 3.38 14.68
N ILE A 365 -17.69 3.33 15.82
CA ILE A 365 -17.97 2.33 16.87
C ILE A 365 -19.43 2.46 17.34
N GLN A 366 -19.87 3.69 17.64
CA GLN A 366 -21.26 3.96 18.04
C GLN A 366 -22.27 3.45 16.99
N ARG A 367 -21.99 3.69 15.70
CA ARG A 367 -22.80 3.19 14.60
C ARG A 367 -22.84 1.66 14.55
N LEU A 368 -21.66 1.01 14.64
CA LEU A 368 -21.56 -0.45 14.59
C LEU A 368 -22.30 -1.12 15.77
N ILE A 369 -22.28 -0.49 16.96
CA ILE A 369 -23.05 -0.92 18.13
C ILE A 369 -24.56 -0.79 17.86
N GLN A 370 -25.00 0.36 17.36
CA GLN A 370 -26.43 0.60 17.07
C GLN A 370 -26.99 -0.37 16.00
N GLU A 371 -26.16 -0.79 15.05
CA GLU A 371 -26.54 -1.72 13.98
C GLU A 371 -26.29 -3.20 14.36
N ASP A 372 -25.93 -3.50 15.63
CA ASP A 372 -25.68 -4.87 16.14
C ASP A 372 -24.61 -5.64 15.33
N LEU A 373 -23.52 -4.96 14.94
CA LEU A 373 -22.44 -5.52 14.14
C LEU A 373 -21.20 -5.94 14.97
N LEU A 374 -21.17 -5.63 16.26
CA LEU A 374 -20.08 -5.94 17.18
C LEU A 374 -20.48 -7.00 18.22
N GLN A 375 -19.48 -7.69 18.78
CA GLN A 375 -19.64 -8.52 19.95
C GLN A 375 -19.34 -7.69 21.21
N PRO A 376 -20.13 -7.83 22.30
CA PRO A 376 -19.75 -7.25 23.58
C PRO A 376 -18.48 -7.93 24.10
N LEU A 377 -17.59 -7.15 24.69
CA LEU A 377 -16.38 -7.65 25.29
C LEU A 377 -16.67 -8.32 26.63
N ASP A 378 -15.92 -9.39 26.95
CA ASP A 378 -15.92 -10.00 28.28
C ASP A 378 -14.94 -9.26 29.20
N PRO A 379 -15.43 -8.50 30.20
CA PRO A 379 -14.56 -7.73 31.08
C PRO A 379 -13.51 -8.57 31.80
N SER A 380 -13.81 -9.84 32.10
CA SER A 380 -12.87 -10.72 32.80
C SER A 380 -11.61 -11.07 31.98
N ARG A 381 -11.67 -10.86 30.66
CA ARG A 381 -10.59 -11.17 29.72
C ARG A 381 -9.68 -9.99 29.41
N ILE A 382 -10.11 -8.76 29.76
CA ILE A 382 -9.41 -7.51 29.43
C ILE A 382 -9.15 -6.62 30.66
N GLN A 383 -9.53 -7.05 31.87
CA GLN A 383 -9.45 -6.21 33.06
C GLN A 383 -8.03 -5.69 33.31
N ASP A 384 -7.04 -6.57 33.28
CA ASP A 384 -5.64 -6.20 33.50
C ASP A 384 -5.13 -5.19 32.45
N SER A 385 -5.64 -5.27 31.23
CA SER A 385 -5.31 -4.34 30.16
C SER A 385 -6.00 -3.00 30.33
N MET A 386 -7.27 -2.99 30.74
CA MET A 386 -8.03 -1.74 30.98
C MET A 386 -7.46 -0.94 32.15
N ASP A 387 -6.89 -1.59 33.16
CA ASP A 387 -6.27 -0.94 34.32
C ASP A 387 -4.96 -0.18 33.96
N LEU A 388 -4.37 -0.45 32.78
CA LEU A 388 -3.19 0.25 32.26
C LEU A 388 -3.53 1.54 31.50
N LEU A 389 -4.81 1.74 31.12
CA LEU A 389 -5.22 2.83 30.26
C LEU A 389 -5.57 4.10 31.03
N ASP A 390 -5.36 5.26 30.39
CA ASP A 390 -5.75 6.55 30.97
C ASP A 390 -7.27 6.65 31.11
N SER A 391 -7.72 7.08 32.27
CA SER A 391 -9.15 7.20 32.58
C SER A 391 -9.89 8.21 31.69
N SER A 392 -9.19 9.15 31.06
CA SER A 392 -9.78 10.15 30.17
C SER A 392 -10.25 9.57 28.83
N VAL A 393 -9.79 8.36 28.45
CA VAL A 393 -10.21 7.64 27.23
C VAL A 393 -11.18 6.49 27.51
N LEU A 394 -11.57 6.30 28.77
CA LEU A 394 -12.50 5.25 29.20
C LEU A 394 -13.89 5.82 29.47
N ASP A 395 -14.90 4.95 29.38
CA ASP A 395 -16.31 5.26 29.67
C ASP A 395 -16.87 6.46 28.90
N LEU A 396 -16.45 6.60 27.64
CA LEU A 396 -16.89 7.69 26.78
C LEU A 396 -18.29 7.43 26.20
N ALA A 397 -19.00 8.50 25.83
CA ALA A 397 -20.39 8.47 25.40
C ALA A 397 -20.69 7.56 24.18
N TYR A 398 -19.71 7.30 23.34
CA TYR A 398 -19.87 6.42 22.17
C TYR A 398 -19.93 4.92 22.55
N ASP A 399 -19.32 4.52 23.68
CA ASP A 399 -19.34 3.16 24.22
C ASP A 399 -19.29 3.17 25.77
N PRO A 400 -20.42 3.42 26.45
CA PRO A 400 -20.48 3.44 27.90
C PRO A 400 -19.98 2.14 28.52
N HIS A 401 -19.13 2.28 29.55
CA HIS A 401 -18.46 1.19 30.28
C HIS A 401 -17.49 0.35 29.42
N ASN A 402 -17.08 0.83 28.27
CA ASN A 402 -16.21 0.12 27.32
C ASN A 402 -16.75 -1.30 27.02
N ALA A 403 -18.07 -1.38 26.81
CA ALA A 403 -18.74 -2.66 26.63
C ALA A 403 -18.36 -3.36 25.31
N TYR A 404 -17.85 -2.65 24.31
CA TYR A 404 -17.54 -3.17 22.98
C TYR A 404 -16.13 -2.82 22.49
N SER A 405 -15.44 -1.85 23.14
CA SER A 405 -14.20 -1.29 22.60
C SER A 405 -13.10 -1.16 23.64
N VAL A 406 -11.83 -1.31 23.19
CA VAL A 406 -10.63 -1.00 23.96
C VAL A 406 -9.85 0.06 23.20
N PRO A 407 -9.55 1.25 23.80
CA PRO A 407 -8.81 2.32 23.16
C PRO A 407 -7.49 1.86 22.55
N TYR A 408 -7.16 2.40 21.36
CA TYR A 408 -5.95 2.07 20.61
C TYR A 408 -5.03 3.26 20.43
N PHE A 409 -5.55 4.38 19.92
CA PHE A 409 -4.94 5.69 19.87
C PHE A 409 -5.98 6.78 20.09
N TRP A 410 -5.53 7.95 20.51
CA TRP A 410 -6.42 9.07 20.77
C TRP A 410 -5.72 10.42 20.55
N GLY A 411 -6.49 11.50 20.48
CA GLY A 411 -5.93 12.82 20.26
C GLY A 411 -6.95 13.91 20.01
N ASN A 412 -6.44 15.07 19.64
CA ASN A 412 -7.24 16.23 19.21
C ASN A 412 -7.03 16.51 17.72
N VAL A 413 -7.95 17.26 17.11
CA VAL A 413 -7.76 17.93 15.83
C VAL A 413 -7.43 19.39 16.07
N GLY A 414 -6.35 19.89 15.47
CA GLY A 414 -5.90 21.27 15.70
C GLY A 414 -5.34 21.92 14.45
N ILE A 415 -4.75 23.10 14.66
CA ILE A 415 -4.11 23.89 13.61
C ILE A 415 -2.61 23.65 13.66
N VAL A 416 -2.04 23.03 12.60
CA VAL A 416 -0.61 23.03 12.36
C VAL A 416 -0.22 24.33 11.65
N TYR A 417 0.89 24.95 12.06
CA TYR A 417 1.31 26.23 11.48
C TYR A 417 2.82 26.42 11.46
N ASP A 418 3.32 27.16 10.47
CA ASP A 418 4.72 27.59 10.39
C ASP A 418 4.92 28.84 11.28
N LYS A 419 5.69 28.70 12.35
CA LYS A 419 6.00 29.79 13.33
C LYS A 419 6.63 31.01 12.68
N ASN A 420 7.30 30.86 11.54
CA ASN A 420 7.92 31.95 10.80
C ASN A 420 6.91 32.76 9.98
N LYS A 421 5.76 32.16 9.61
CA LYS A 421 4.73 32.76 8.78
C LYS A 421 3.53 33.24 9.60
N VAL A 422 3.16 32.48 10.65
CA VAL A 422 1.96 32.70 11.45
C VAL A 422 2.35 33.00 12.91
N PRO A 423 2.20 34.25 13.39
CA PRO A 423 2.38 34.57 14.80
C PRO A 423 1.32 33.88 15.67
N LEU A 424 1.74 33.36 16.81
CA LEU A 424 0.82 32.74 17.78
C LEU A 424 -0.33 33.67 18.18
N SER A 425 -0.08 34.98 18.28
CA SER A 425 -1.10 36.00 18.58
C SER A 425 -2.26 36.05 17.57
N ASP A 426 -2.02 35.72 16.32
CA ASP A 426 -3.08 35.66 15.31
C ASP A 426 -3.98 34.44 15.55
N LEU A 427 -3.37 33.29 15.89
CA LEU A 427 -4.10 32.07 16.27
C LEU A 427 -4.92 32.25 17.55
N GLU A 428 -4.34 32.86 18.58
CA GLU A 428 -5.02 33.13 19.84
C GLU A 428 -6.23 34.08 19.68
N LYS A 429 -6.10 35.05 18.78
CA LYS A 429 -7.16 36.02 18.50
C LYS A 429 -8.29 35.43 17.64
N GLU A 430 -7.96 34.66 16.64
CA GLU A 430 -8.90 34.26 15.58
C GLU A 430 -9.38 32.82 15.71
N GLY A 431 -8.60 31.95 16.37
CA GLY A 431 -8.92 30.52 16.43
C GLY A 431 -9.08 29.93 15.03
N PHE A 432 -10.12 29.16 14.79
CA PHE A 432 -10.41 28.62 13.47
C PHE A 432 -10.81 29.68 12.42
N ASN A 433 -11.19 30.91 12.82
CA ASN A 433 -11.47 31.98 11.85
C ASN A 433 -10.22 32.45 11.11
N ILE A 434 -9.01 32.08 11.53
CA ILE A 434 -7.76 32.34 10.80
C ILE A 434 -7.78 31.77 9.39
N PHE A 435 -8.58 30.71 9.13
CA PHE A 435 -8.79 30.17 7.79
C PHE A 435 -9.57 31.09 6.85
N LEU A 436 -10.11 32.19 7.36
CA LEU A 436 -10.75 33.27 6.59
C LEU A 436 -9.96 34.60 6.63
N ASP A 437 -8.77 34.63 7.25
CA ASP A 437 -7.93 35.82 7.24
C ASP A 437 -7.25 35.98 5.87
N PRO A 438 -7.54 37.08 5.12
CA PRO A 438 -6.96 37.34 3.82
C PRO A 438 -5.41 37.35 3.79
N LYS A 439 -4.76 37.52 4.93
CA LYS A 439 -3.31 37.48 5.10
C LYS A 439 -2.72 36.13 4.64
N TYR A 440 -3.47 35.05 4.79
CA TYR A 440 -3.03 33.68 4.50
C TYR A 440 -3.66 33.11 3.22
N LYS A 441 -4.24 33.93 2.36
CA LYS A 441 -4.85 33.49 1.11
C LYS A 441 -3.87 32.71 0.24
N GLY A 442 -4.27 31.51 -0.22
CA GLY A 442 -3.46 30.61 -1.03
C GLY A 442 -2.35 29.88 -0.27
N ASP A 443 -2.15 30.19 1.03
CA ASP A 443 -1.09 29.62 1.88
C ASP A 443 -1.63 28.76 3.01
N LEU A 444 -2.72 28.00 2.74
CA LEU A 444 -3.38 27.15 3.75
C LEU A 444 -3.88 25.83 3.16
N TYR A 445 -3.98 24.82 4.03
CA TYR A 445 -4.54 23.51 3.72
C TYR A 445 -5.89 23.31 4.42
N LEU A 446 -6.88 22.85 3.67
CA LEU A 446 -8.16 22.34 4.19
C LEU A 446 -8.13 20.81 4.14
N TYR A 447 -8.54 20.16 5.25
CA TYR A 447 -8.53 18.71 5.33
C TYR A 447 -9.70 18.09 4.55
N ASP A 448 -9.45 17.10 3.69
CA ASP A 448 -10.47 16.39 2.90
C ASP A 448 -11.25 15.37 3.76
N SER A 449 -11.86 15.88 4.82
CA SER A 449 -12.80 15.17 5.67
C SER A 449 -14.04 16.03 5.87
N GLU A 450 -15.20 15.49 5.51
CA GLU A 450 -16.49 16.18 5.71
C GLU A 450 -16.72 16.52 7.18
N ARG A 451 -16.41 15.60 8.06
CA ARG A 451 -16.59 15.69 9.50
C ARG A 451 -15.68 16.76 10.12
N ASP A 452 -14.38 16.66 9.86
CA ASP A 452 -13.40 17.54 10.51
C ASP A 452 -13.46 18.98 9.94
N SER A 453 -13.73 19.12 8.65
CA SER A 453 -13.96 20.44 8.04
C SER A 453 -15.22 21.11 8.57
N PHE A 454 -16.33 20.36 8.76
CA PHE A 454 -17.53 20.92 9.39
C PHE A 454 -17.33 21.20 10.87
N MET A 455 -16.61 20.33 11.62
CA MET A 455 -16.21 20.61 13.00
C MET A 455 -15.48 21.94 13.11
N MET A 456 -14.46 22.18 12.28
CA MET A 456 -13.72 23.42 12.23
C MET A 456 -14.64 24.63 12.02
N ALA A 457 -15.54 24.56 11.03
CA ALA A 457 -16.47 25.66 10.72
C ALA A 457 -17.49 25.91 11.84
N LEU A 458 -18.05 24.84 12.44
CA LEU A 458 -18.99 24.94 13.56
C LEU A 458 -18.31 25.57 14.79
N LYS A 459 -17.10 25.11 15.13
CA LYS A 459 -16.32 25.67 16.24
C LYS A 459 -15.87 27.11 15.96
N ALA A 460 -15.55 27.47 14.72
CA ALA A 460 -15.29 28.87 14.32
C ALA A 460 -16.50 29.77 14.59
N LEU A 461 -17.70 29.24 14.47
CA LEU A 461 -18.98 29.93 14.73
C LEU A 461 -19.47 29.77 16.18
N ASN A 462 -18.71 29.09 17.04
CA ASN A 462 -19.05 28.74 18.43
C ASN A 462 -20.30 27.88 18.58
N TYR A 463 -20.56 27.00 17.61
CA TYR A 463 -21.58 25.96 17.70
C TYR A 463 -20.99 24.63 18.18
N SER A 464 -21.87 23.73 18.65
CA SER A 464 -21.49 22.35 18.90
C SER A 464 -21.18 21.64 17.58
N MET A 465 -20.12 20.82 17.55
CA MET A 465 -19.84 20.01 16.37
C MET A 465 -20.84 18.87 16.17
N ASN A 466 -21.62 18.54 17.21
CA ASN A 466 -22.67 17.52 17.19
C ASN A 466 -24.07 18.12 16.96
N THR A 467 -24.17 19.40 16.56
CA THR A 467 -25.48 20.02 16.31
C THR A 467 -26.25 19.27 15.22
N SER A 468 -27.55 19.14 15.45
CA SER A 468 -28.51 18.67 14.45
C SER A 468 -29.40 19.81 13.90
N ASP A 469 -29.13 21.05 14.31
CA ASP A 469 -29.87 22.22 13.82
C ASP A 469 -29.46 22.55 12.37
N PRO A 470 -30.41 22.47 11.40
CA PRO A 470 -30.12 22.76 10.00
C PRO A 470 -29.63 24.19 9.75
N GLU A 471 -29.98 25.18 10.60
CA GLU A 471 -29.53 26.57 10.45
C GLU A 471 -28.05 26.70 10.82
N GLU A 472 -27.61 26.05 11.91
CA GLU A 472 -26.21 26.01 12.32
C GLU A 472 -25.34 25.26 11.29
N ILE A 473 -25.82 24.12 10.77
CA ILE A 473 -25.13 23.34 9.73
C ILE A 473 -25.02 24.15 8.43
N ASN A 474 -26.09 24.88 8.05
CA ASN A 474 -26.02 25.79 6.88
C ASN A 474 -25.06 26.95 7.10
N ALA A 475 -24.97 27.49 8.33
CA ALA A 475 -23.99 28.53 8.65
C ALA A 475 -22.56 28.03 8.49
N ALA A 476 -22.27 26.82 8.96
CA ALA A 476 -20.97 26.15 8.78
C ALA A 476 -20.66 25.88 7.29
N TYR A 477 -21.65 25.41 6.53
CA TYR A 477 -21.53 25.25 5.07
C TYR A 477 -21.17 26.54 4.36
N ASN A 478 -21.85 27.66 4.69
CA ASN A 478 -21.55 28.97 4.13
C ASN A 478 -20.15 29.47 4.53
N TRP A 479 -19.72 29.17 5.75
CA TRP A 479 -18.37 29.47 6.21
C TRP A 479 -17.32 28.71 5.37
N LEU A 480 -17.52 27.40 5.13
CA LEU A 480 -16.65 26.59 4.28
C LEU A 480 -16.65 27.05 2.82
N LEU A 481 -17.82 27.42 2.27
CA LEU A 481 -17.90 28.00 0.93
C LEU A 481 -17.06 29.27 0.79
N ARG A 482 -17.15 30.18 1.79
CA ARG A 482 -16.30 31.37 1.81
C ARG A 482 -14.83 30.99 1.90
N CYS A 483 -14.47 30.03 2.72
CA CYS A 483 -13.09 29.56 2.82
C CYS A 483 -12.55 29.12 1.46
N VAL A 484 -13.26 28.26 0.72
CA VAL A 484 -12.77 27.77 -0.57
C VAL A 484 -12.83 28.82 -1.70
N GLN A 485 -13.78 29.75 -1.65
CA GLN A 485 -13.95 30.77 -2.69
C GLN A 485 -13.06 32.01 -2.49
N GLU A 486 -12.87 32.44 -1.23
CA GLU A 486 -12.15 33.65 -0.90
C GLU A 486 -10.66 33.38 -0.60
N MET A 487 -10.34 32.22 0.00
CA MET A 487 -9.01 31.93 0.53
C MET A 487 -8.15 31.01 -0.31
N ASP A 488 -8.75 30.30 -1.29
CA ASP A 488 -8.04 29.39 -2.20
C ASP A 488 -7.18 28.33 -1.49
N PRO A 489 -7.79 27.52 -0.57
CA PRO A 489 -7.06 26.47 0.14
C PRO A 489 -6.76 25.31 -0.80
N GLU A 490 -5.67 24.61 -0.55
CA GLU A 490 -5.44 23.30 -1.12
C GLU A 490 -6.14 22.24 -0.25
N ILE A 491 -7.03 21.43 -0.84
CA ILE A 491 -7.74 20.36 -0.13
C ILE A 491 -6.90 19.11 -0.20
N VAL A 492 -6.49 18.60 0.96
CA VAL A 492 -5.54 17.49 1.09
C VAL A 492 -5.97 16.51 2.19
N THR A 493 -5.44 15.30 2.16
CA THR A 493 -5.49 14.32 3.25
C THR A 493 -4.10 14.22 3.90
N ASP A 494 -3.47 13.05 3.83
CA ASP A 494 -2.16 12.78 4.44
C ASP A 494 -1.01 13.57 3.80
N GLU A 495 -1.22 14.16 2.61
CA GLU A 495 -0.23 15.02 1.96
C GLU A 495 0.14 16.27 2.81
N ILE A 496 -0.73 16.66 3.74
CA ILE A 496 -0.45 17.76 4.66
C ILE A 496 0.79 17.47 5.52
N ILE A 497 1.03 16.22 5.89
CA ILE A 497 2.12 15.79 6.76
C ILE A 497 3.45 16.19 6.13
N ASP A 498 3.76 15.67 4.93
CA ASP A 498 5.00 15.98 4.23
C ASP A 498 5.11 17.44 3.82
N ASN A 499 4.00 18.04 3.41
CA ASN A 499 3.98 19.41 2.96
C ASN A 499 4.25 20.40 4.10
N MET A 500 3.69 20.18 5.29
CA MET A 500 3.94 21.01 6.46
C MET A 500 5.34 20.77 7.04
N ALA A 501 5.83 19.53 7.06
CA ALA A 501 7.21 19.23 7.43
C ALA A 501 8.23 20.01 6.57
N GLN A 502 7.92 20.21 5.27
CA GLN A 502 8.73 21.02 4.36
C GLN A 502 8.44 22.53 4.41
N GLY A 503 7.53 22.99 5.27
CA GLY A 503 7.17 24.42 5.39
C GLY A 503 6.54 25.02 4.13
N ARG A 504 5.84 24.23 3.31
CA ARG A 504 5.30 24.69 2.03
C ARG A 504 4.21 25.74 2.19
N LYS A 505 3.32 25.60 3.19
CA LYS A 505 2.24 26.56 3.48
C LYS A 505 2.29 27.07 4.91
N ALA A 506 1.49 28.08 5.20
CA ALA A 506 1.49 28.76 6.49
C ALA A 506 0.76 27.94 7.57
N LEU A 507 -0.40 27.36 7.23
CA LEU A 507 -1.23 26.65 8.21
C LEU A 507 -2.15 25.60 7.57
N GLY A 508 -2.67 24.69 8.39
CA GLY A 508 -3.62 23.68 8.00
C GLY A 508 -4.30 23.00 9.18
N LEU A 509 -5.39 22.28 8.90
CA LEU A 509 -6.08 21.45 9.89
C LEU A 509 -5.45 20.06 9.90
N ILE A 510 -5.12 19.52 11.08
CA ILE A 510 -4.40 18.25 11.19
C ILE A 510 -4.75 17.51 12.50
N TYR A 511 -4.61 16.19 12.52
CA TYR A 511 -4.66 15.37 13.73
C TYR A 511 -3.39 15.54 14.57
N SER A 512 -3.54 15.44 15.88
CA SER A 512 -2.44 15.68 16.83
C SER A 512 -1.24 14.75 16.65
N GLY A 513 -1.46 13.47 16.35
CA GLY A 513 -0.37 12.53 16.11
C GLY A 513 0.44 12.88 14.85
N ASP A 514 -0.24 13.25 13.75
CA ASP A 514 0.44 13.72 12.54
C ASP A 514 1.18 15.04 12.80
N ALA A 515 0.58 15.94 13.61
CA ALA A 515 1.25 17.18 14.02
C ALA A 515 2.51 16.89 14.86
N ALA A 516 2.46 15.91 15.77
CA ALA A 516 3.61 15.51 16.57
C ALA A 516 4.75 15.02 15.68
N TYR A 517 4.44 14.18 14.67
CA TYR A 517 5.42 13.76 13.68
C TYR A 517 6.00 14.94 12.88
N VAL A 518 5.15 15.83 12.37
CA VAL A 518 5.60 17.02 11.60
C VAL A 518 6.50 17.93 12.46
N MET A 519 6.17 18.11 13.74
CA MET A 519 6.96 18.93 14.66
C MET A 519 8.31 18.26 15.01
N SER A 520 8.38 16.93 15.05
CA SER A 520 9.65 16.22 15.25
C SER A 520 10.60 16.35 14.04
N GLU A 521 10.04 16.47 12.82
CA GLU A 521 10.82 16.67 11.60
C GLU A 521 11.21 18.14 11.35
N ASN A 522 10.44 19.11 11.89
CA ASN A 522 10.68 20.54 11.66
C ASN A 522 10.32 21.39 12.90
N GLU A 523 11.33 21.88 13.59
CA GLU A 523 11.20 22.72 14.79
C GLU A 523 10.46 24.06 14.57
N ASN A 524 10.38 24.52 13.31
CA ASN A 524 9.65 25.73 12.96
C ASN A 524 8.13 25.52 12.88
N ILE A 525 7.67 24.31 12.96
CA ILE A 525 6.24 24.01 12.98
C ILE A 525 5.71 24.00 14.41
N GLY A 526 4.49 24.49 14.57
CA GLY A 526 3.76 24.48 15.81
C GLY A 526 2.37 23.88 15.67
N TYR A 527 1.78 23.52 16.78
CA TYR A 527 0.41 23.00 16.87
C TYR A 527 -0.40 23.83 17.86
N TYR A 528 -1.62 24.21 17.47
CA TYR A 528 -2.50 25.07 18.25
C TYR A 528 -3.92 24.52 18.36
N LEU A 529 -4.46 24.48 19.57
CA LEU A 529 -5.83 24.08 19.87
C LEU A 529 -6.66 25.32 20.20
N PRO A 530 -7.64 25.73 19.36
CA PRO A 530 -8.46 26.92 19.59
C PRO A 530 -9.27 26.85 20.87
N THR A 531 -9.52 28.02 21.46
CA THR A 531 -10.34 28.18 22.69
C THR A 531 -11.83 27.99 22.44
N SER A 532 -12.28 28.03 21.17
CA SER A 532 -13.65 27.67 20.79
C SER A 532 -13.94 26.16 20.94
N GLY A 533 -12.89 25.35 21.18
CA GLY A 533 -12.96 23.91 21.30
C GLY A 533 -12.63 23.18 20.01
N THR A 534 -12.49 21.88 20.13
CA THR A 534 -12.17 20.98 19.00
C THR A 534 -12.71 19.58 19.26
N ASN A 535 -12.42 18.67 18.31
CA ASN A 535 -12.69 17.24 18.45
C ASN A 535 -11.62 16.57 19.34
N LEU A 536 -12.09 15.85 20.36
CA LEU A 536 -11.33 14.82 21.05
C LEU A 536 -11.78 13.48 20.48
N TRP A 537 -10.89 12.80 19.78
CA TRP A 537 -11.21 11.55 19.08
C TRP A 537 -10.48 10.36 19.72
N THR A 538 -11.08 9.19 19.60
CA THR A 538 -10.50 7.91 20.01
C THR A 538 -10.74 6.87 18.93
N ASP A 539 -9.66 6.22 18.50
CA ASP A 539 -9.76 4.99 17.72
C ASP A 539 -9.62 3.81 18.68
N ALA A 540 -10.45 2.79 18.51
CA ALA A 540 -10.45 1.67 19.44
C ALA A 540 -10.60 0.32 18.75
N MET A 541 -10.04 -0.71 19.37
CA MET A 541 -10.15 -2.09 18.96
C MET A 541 -11.52 -2.64 19.31
N VAL A 542 -12.21 -3.21 18.31
CA VAL A 542 -13.51 -3.85 18.47
C VAL A 542 -13.53 -5.22 17.79
N ILE A 543 -14.35 -6.14 18.30
CA ILE A 543 -14.51 -7.48 17.76
C ILE A 543 -15.83 -7.54 16.96
N PRO A 544 -15.79 -7.76 15.63
CA PRO A 544 -17.00 -7.92 14.83
C PRO A 544 -17.82 -9.13 15.26
N LYS A 545 -19.12 -9.06 15.02
CA LYS A 545 -20.06 -10.13 15.38
C LYS A 545 -19.77 -11.47 14.71
N ASN A 546 -19.15 -11.44 13.53
CA ASN A 546 -18.78 -12.61 12.73
C ASN A 546 -17.31 -13.01 12.83
N ALA A 547 -16.58 -12.52 13.83
CA ALA A 547 -15.20 -12.90 14.08
C ALA A 547 -15.08 -14.42 14.33
N GLU A 548 -14.07 -15.05 13.72
CA GLU A 548 -13.84 -16.50 13.82
C GLU A 548 -12.82 -16.85 14.90
N ASN A 549 -11.82 -15.97 15.15
CA ASN A 549 -10.70 -16.22 16.06
C ASN A 549 -10.77 -15.31 17.30
N VAL A 550 -11.90 -15.35 18.02
CA VAL A 550 -12.18 -14.46 19.16
C VAL A 550 -11.13 -14.55 20.26
N ASP A 551 -10.64 -15.76 20.57
CA ASP A 551 -9.61 -15.92 21.60
C ASP A 551 -8.28 -15.26 21.20
N LEU A 552 -7.93 -15.34 19.92
CA LEU A 552 -6.74 -14.69 19.39
C LEU A 552 -6.93 -13.16 19.30
N ALA A 553 -8.16 -12.70 19.05
CA ALA A 553 -8.50 -11.26 19.10
C ALA A 553 -8.29 -10.68 20.51
N TYR A 554 -8.72 -11.38 21.56
CA TYR A 554 -8.44 -10.97 22.94
C TYR A 554 -6.94 -10.99 23.27
N ALA A 555 -6.19 -11.98 22.77
CA ALA A 555 -4.74 -12.02 22.96
C ALA A 555 -4.06 -10.80 22.33
N PHE A 556 -4.52 -10.37 21.13
CA PHE A 556 -4.01 -9.17 20.46
C PHE A 556 -4.38 -7.89 21.22
N ILE A 557 -5.62 -7.76 21.68
CA ILE A 557 -6.06 -6.60 22.47
C ILE A 557 -5.20 -6.46 23.74
N ASN A 558 -5.01 -7.56 24.46
CA ASN A 558 -4.20 -7.56 25.68
C ASN A 558 -2.73 -7.25 25.40
N TYR A 559 -2.16 -7.81 24.32
CA TYR A 559 -0.80 -7.50 23.89
C TYR A 559 -0.62 -6.01 23.58
N THR A 560 -1.57 -5.43 22.83
CA THR A 560 -1.53 -4.01 22.43
C THR A 560 -1.49 -3.05 23.63
N CYS A 561 -2.15 -3.40 24.73
CA CYS A 561 -2.19 -2.59 25.94
C CYS A 561 -0.93 -2.71 26.81
N GLN A 562 -0.07 -3.71 26.61
CA GLN A 562 1.17 -3.89 27.38
C GLN A 562 2.18 -2.78 27.08
N TYR A 563 3.00 -2.45 28.07
CA TYR A 563 3.94 -1.34 28.00
C TYR A 563 4.85 -1.41 26.76
N GLU A 564 5.57 -2.52 26.56
CA GLU A 564 6.54 -2.64 25.46
C GLU A 564 5.87 -2.50 24.09
N ALA A 565 4.72 -3.14 23.91
CA ALA A 565 3.96 -3.07 22.66
C ALA A 565 3.37 -1.68 22.43
N ALA A 566 2.80 -1.07 23.46
CA ALA A 566 2.24 0.29 23.39
C ALA A 566 3.33 1.33 23.13
N TYR A 567 4.52 1.17 23.73
CA TYR A 567 5.67 2.03 23.52
C TYR A 567 6.20 1.96 22.09
N ASP A 568 6.50 0.75 21.59
CA ASP A 568 6.95 0.55 20.19
C ASP A 568 5.94 1.13 19.19
N ASN A 569 4.65 0.91 19.47
CA ASN A 569 3.59 1.36 18.58
C ASN A 569 3.46 2.90 18.58
N SER A 570 3.38 3.54 19.73
CA SER A 570 3.17 4.98 19.87
C SER A 570 4.40 5.79 19.44
N SER A 571 5.60 5.37 19.84
CA SER A 571 6.85 6.06 19.47
C SER A 571 7.08 6.05 17.96
N TYR A 572 6.71 4.95 17.28
CA TYR A 572 6.85 4.84 15.83
C TYR A 572 5.80 5.62 15.06
N VAL A 573 4.52 5.49 15.46
CA VAL A 573 3.38 6.08 14.74
C VAL A 573 3.23 7.57 15.04
N GLY A 574 3.63 8.01 16.26
CA GLY A 574 3.52 9.41 16.71
C GLY A 574 2.17 9.75 17.33
N TYR A 575 1.23 8.81 17.40
CA TYR A 575 -0.06 9.01 18.05
C TYR A 575 0.00 8.68 19.54
N THR A 576 -0.78 9.40 20.33
CA THR A 576 -0.80 9.26 21.79
C THR A 576 -1.28 7.87 22.19
N SER A 577 -0.47 7.19 23.00
CA SER A 577 -0.83 5.90 23.58
C SER A 577 -1.98 6.07 24.58
N PRO A 578 -2.97 5.18 24.59
CA PRO A 578 -3.93 5.12 25.69
C PRO A 578 -3.32 4.54 26.98
N ASN A 579 -2.17 3.84 26.92
CA ASN A 579 -1.44 3.39 28.10
C ASN A 579 -0.78 4.58 28.79
N LYS A 580 -1.19 4.84 30.04
CA LYS A 580 -0.80 6.04 30.76
C LYS A 580 0.70 6.15 31.03
N GLU A 581 1.34 5.05 31.37
CA GLU A 581 2.79 5.02 31.64
C GLU A 581 3.59 5.33 30.36
N VAL A 582 3.16 4.80 29.21
CA VAL A 582 3.77 5.06 27.91
C VAL A 582 3.54 6.50 27.46
N GLU A 583 2.32 7.03 27.64
CA GLU A 583 2.02 8.43 27.32
C GLU A 583 2.96 9.37 28.08
N ASP A 584 3.06 9.18 29.41
CA ASP A 584 3.88 10.03 30.29
C ASP A 584 5.36 9.95 29.91
N GLU A 585 5.89 8.75 29.67
CA GLU A 585 7.30 8.57 29.30
C GLU A 585 7.63 9.17 27.92
N LEU A 586 6.81 8.91 26.91
CA LEU A 586 7.04 9.45 25.56
C LEU A 586 6.90 10.97 25.52
N ALA A 587 6.03 11.56 26.34
CA ALA A 587 5.92 13.00 26.48
C ALA A 587 7.17 13.65 27.10
N GLU A 588 7.89 12.92 27.96
CA GLU A 588 9.13 13.38 28.62
C GLU A 588 10.40 13.01 27.81
N THR A 589 10.31 12.14 26.82
CA THR A 589 11.45 11.63 26.04
C THR A 589 11.33 11.98 24.55
N ASP A 590 10.77 11.06 23.73
CA ASP A 590 10.76 11.16 22.26
C ASP A 590 9.98 12.38 21.75
N PHE A 591 8.96 12.82 22.52
CA PHE A 591 8.10 13.96 22.20
C PHE A 591 8.27 15.14 23.18
N GLU A 592 9.40 15.24 23.86
CA GLU A 592 9.69 16.37 24.77
C GLU A 592 9.52 17.71 24.05
N GLY A 593 8.67 18.58 24.59
CA GLY A 593 8.38 19.90 24.02
C GLY A 593 7.42 19.90 22.81
N ILE A 594 6.92 18.74 22.39
CA ILE A 594 5.94 18.60 21.31
C ILE A 594 4.53 18.56 21.92
N ASN A 595 3.89 19.73 22.01
CA ASN A 595 2.57 19.89 22.63
C ASN A 595 1.42 19.19 21.87
N ALA A 596 1.66 18.66 20.67
CA ALA A 596 0.70 17.89 19.91
C ALA A 596 0.57 16.45 20.44
N TYR A 597 1.60 15.90 21.10
CA TYR A 597 1.59 14.52 21.57
C TYR A 597 0.65 14.29 22.75
N VAL A 598 0.56 15.24 23.68
CA VAL A 598 -0.35 15.15 24.84
C VAL A 598 -1.67 15.86 24.54
N PRO A 599 -2.78 15.12 24.33
CA PRO A 599 -4.06 15.72 24.01
C PRO A 599 -4.61 16.59 25.14
N ARG A 600 -5.30 17.66 24.77
CA ARG A 600 -6.02 18.48 25.73
C ARG A 600 -7.27 17.76 26.20
N THR A 601 -7.37 17.47 27.49
CA THR A 601 -8.51 16.80 28.13
C THR A 601 -9.26 17.72 29.09
N GLY A 602 -10.52 17.42 29.38
CA GLY A 602 -11.35 18.15 30.33
C GLY A 602 -11.65 19.60 29.95
N TYR A 603 -11.33 20.02 28.74
CA TYR A 603 -11.66 21.35 28.28
C TYR A 603 -13.14 21.44 27.87
N LYS A 604 -13.90 22.36 28.46
CA LYS A 604 -15.37 22.42 28.39
C LYS A 604 -15.95 22.55 26.97
N ASN A 605 -15.17 23.07 26.02
CA ASN A 605 -15.60 23.30 24.66
C ASN A 605 -15.13 22.20 23.67
N ASP A 606 -14.28 21.27 24.14
CA ASP A 606 -13.90 20.10 23.37
C ASP A 606 -15.02 19.06 23.43
N GLU A 607 -15.26 18.38 22.33
CA GLU A 607 -16.34 17.41 22.20
C GLU A 607 -15.82 16.13 21.52
N VAL A 608 -16.50 15.01 21.79
CA VAL A 608 -16.36 13.75 21.05
C VAL A 608 -17.47 13.70 20.02
N PHE A 609 -17.20 13.18 18.84
CA PHE A 609 -18.22 13.02 17.81
C PHE A 609 -19.31 12.02 18.23
N GLU A 610 -20.57 12.41 17.98
CA GLU A 610 -21.73 11.55 18.13
C GLU A 610 -22.31 11.19 16.76
N TYR A 611 -22.65 9.92 16.58
CA TYR A 611 -23.23 9.46 15.32
C TYR A 611 -24.70 9.89 15.17
N ASN A 612 -24.98 10.64 14.11
CA ASN A 612 -26.34 11.00 13.69
C ASN A 612 -26.46 10.81 12.17
N ALA A 613 -27.27 9.85 11.73
CA ALA A 613 -27.39 9.47 10.32
C ALA A 613 -27.92 10.61 9.43
N ASP A 614 -28.90 11.38 9.91
CA ASP A 614 -29.52 12.47 9.13
C ASP A 614 -28.57 13.65 8.98
N THR A 615 -27.92 14.07 10.08
CA THR A 615 -26.92 15.12 10.08
C THR A 615 -25.75 14.75 9.18
N ARG A 616 -25.24 13.52 9.29
CA ARG A 616 -24.13 13.03 8.47
C ARG A 616 -24.45 13.11 6.97
N LYS A 617 -25.63 12.66 6.55
CA LYS A 617 -26.05 12.73 5.14
C LYS A 617 -26.08 14.16 4.63
N MET A 618 -26.60 15.08 5.45
CA MET A 618 -26.67 16.50 5.09
C MET A 618 -25.27 17.12 4.96
N ILE A 619 -24.37 16.82 5.90
CA ILE A 619 -22.97 17.29 5.88
C ILE A 619 -22.24 16.75 4.66
N ALA A 620 -22.36 15.44 4.34
CA ALA A 620 -21.74 14.82 3.17
C ALA A 620 -22.18 15.48 1.85
N ASP A 621 -23.49 15.70 1.68
CA ASP A 621 -24.05 16.37 0.50
C ASP A 621 -23.56 17.82 0.37
N MET A 622 -23.41 18.52 1.48
CA MET A 622 -22.88 19.90 1.52
C MET A 622 -21.38 19.95 1.26
N PHE A 623 -20.61 19.05 1.85
CA PHE A 623 -19.15 19.02 1.65
C PHE A 623 -18.79 18.67 0.20
N ALA A 624 -19.54 17.77 -0.44
CA ALA A 624 -19.37 17.52 -1.88
C ALA A 624 -19.55 18.81 -2.71
N LYS A 625 -20.49 19.69 -2.36
CA LYS A 625 -20.67 20.99 -3.01
C LYS A 625 -19.51 21.96 -2.71
N VAL A 626 -18.95 21.92 -1.49
CA VAL A 626 -17.74 22.70 -1.13
C VAL A 626 -16.57 22.30 -2.02
N LYS A 627 -16.33 20.99 -2.22
CA LYS A 627 -15.27 20.51 -3.11
C LYS A 627 -15.48 20.90 -4.57
N ILE A 628 -16.71 20.86 -5.06
CA ILE A 628 -17.03 21.35 -6.41
C ILE A 628 -16.77 22.86 -6.52
N ALA A 629 -17.12 23.64 -5.49
CA ALA A 629 -16.84 25.08 -5.48
C ALA A 629 -15.34 25.39 -5.49
N ALA A 630 -14.54 24.63 -4.72
CA ALA A 630 -13.08 24.73 -4.74
C ALA A 630 -12.48 24.42 -6.13
N SER A 631 -12.97 23.36 -6.79
CA SER A 631 -12.51 22.98 -8.13
C SER A 631 -12.86 24.00 -9.22
N ASN A 632 -13.88 24.83 -9.03
CA ASN A 632 -14.31 25.87 -9.96
C ASN A 632 -13.63 27.22 -9.70
N ALA A 633 -13.00 27.39 -8.55
CA ALA A 633 -12.29 28.63 -8.20
C ALA A 633 -10.84 28.65 -8.74
N ASN A 634 -10.28 27.47 -9.03
CA ASN A 634 -9.01 27.23 -9.72
C ASN A 634 -9.21 27.13 -11.25
#